data_0029c514377049ddd5977579bc1e3fea
#
_entry.id   0029c514377049ddd5977579bc1e3fea
#
_cell.length_a   1.000
_cell.length_b   1.000
_cell.length_c   1.000
_cell.angle_alpha   90.00
_cell.angle_beta   90.00
_cell.angle_gamma   90.00
#
_symmetry.space_group_name_H-M   'P 1'
#
loop_
_entity.id
_entity.type
_entity.pdbx_description
1 polymer ?
#
loop_
_entity_poly.entity_id
_entity_poly.type
_entity_poly.pdbx_seq_one_letter_code
_entity_poly.pdbx_strand_id
1 'polypeptide(L)'
;MLNFSKNSRLGVMMFLQYALWGAWLPVTARYLSATISEGGLGFTGSEIGMILGLAGSIGAIAAPFIAGQIADRYFSTERVLAILVTAGGAVKWITAYQTEYGAWLILSILYLSLIHI
;
A
#
# COMPACT_ATOMS: atom_id res chain seq x y z
N MET A 1 -0.09 28.55 -20.07
CA MET A 1 0.95 27.77 -20.74
C MET A 1 1.23 26.52 -19.90
N LEU A 2 0.93 25.34 -20.42
CA LEU A 2 1.22 24.08 -19.77
C LEU A 2 2.74 23.89 -19.70
N ASN A 3 3.29 23.89 -18.50
CA ASN A 3 4.73 23.71 -18.30
C ASN A 3 5.05 22.22 -18.49
N PHE A 4 5.42 21.85 -19.71
CA PHE A 4 5.64 20.46 -20.13
C PHE A 4 6.55 19.69 -19.17
N SER A 5 7.58 20.34 -18.61
CA SER A 5 8.48 19.74 -17.64
C SER A 5 7.80 19.36 -16.31
N LYS A 6 6.91 20.21 -15.77
CA LYS A 6 6.16 19.91 -14.54
C LYS A 6 5.14 18.81 -14.77
N ASN A 7 4.43 18.85 -15.89
CA ASN A 7 3.42 17.84 -16.22
C ASN A 7 4.04 16.47 -16.46
N SER A 8 5.21 16.40 -17.10
CA SER A 8 5.94 15.14 -17.26
C SER A 8 6.38 14.54 -15.94
N ARG A 9 6.89 15.35 -15.01
CA ARG A 9 7.29 14.87 -13.67
C ARG A 9 6.10 14.32 -12.89
N LEU A 10 4.99 15.05 -12.88
CA LEU A 10 3.75 14.59 -12.25
C LEU A 10 3.23 13.30 -12.90
N GLY A 11 3.26 13.22 -14.23
CA GLY A 11 2.86 12.02 -14.97
C GLY A 11 3.71 10.80 -14.61
N VAL A 12 5.02 10.97 -14.51
CA VAL A 12 5.93 9.89 -14.08
C VAL A 12 5.66 9.48 -12.63
N MET A 13 5.46 10.44 -11.73
CA MET A 13 5.13 10.14 -10.33
C MET A 13 3.82 9.35 -10.21
N MET A 14 2.77 9.77 -10.92
CA MET A 14 1.50 9.06 -10.94
C MET A 14 1.64 7.67 -11.56
N PHE A 15 2.37 7.54 -12.66
CA PHE A 15 2.63 6.25 -13.28
C PHE A 15 3.32 5.29 -12.30
N LEU A 16 4.37 5.74 -11.62
CA LEU A 16 5.10 4.91 -10.66
C LEU A 16 4.21 4.51 -9.48
N GLN A 17 3.36 5.41 -8.99
CA GLN A 17 2.42 5.12 -7.91
C GLN A 17 1.42 4.03 -8.29
N TYR A 18 0.81 4.11 -9.48
CA TYR A 18 -0.11 3.09 -9.96
C TYR A 18 0.59 1.79 -10.40
N ALA A 19 1.78 1.88 -10.93
CA ALA A 19 2.59 0.70 -11.26
C ALA A 19 2.94 -0.12 -10.01
N LEU A 20 3.22 0.56 -8.89
CA LEU A 20 3.41 -0.09 -7.59
C LEU A 20 2.18 -0.92 -7.19
N TRP A 21 0.98 -0.37 -7.31
CA TRP A 21 -0.26 -1.09 -7.03
C TRP A 21 -0.48 -2.28 -7.97
N GLY A 22 -0.31 -2.06 -9.26
CA GLY A 22 -0.46 -3.10 -10.28
C GLY A 22 0.54 -4.24 -10.15
N ALA A 23 1.71 -3.96 -9.62
CA ALA A 23 2.74 -4.98 -9.47
C ALA A 23 2.45 -5.98 -8.34
N TRP A 24 1.97 -5.52 -7.19
CA TRP A 24 1.84 -6.42 -6.05
C TRP A 24 0.42 -6.96 -5.81
N LEU A 25 -0.61 -6.22 -6.15
CA LEU A 25 -1.99 -6.59 -5.78
C LEU A 25 -2.44 -7.93 -6.36
N PRO A 26 -2.28 -8.20 -7.68
CA PRO A 26 -2.67 -9.49 -8.25
C PRO A 26 -1.82 -10.65 -7.72
N VAL A 27 -0.52 -10.41 -7.55
CA VAL A 27 0.43 -11.41 -7.04
C VAL A 27 0.12 -11.76 -5.60
N THR A 28 -0.22 -10.78 -4.78
CA THR A 28 -0.56 -10.99 -3.37
C THR A 28 -1.80 -11.86 -3.22
N ALA A 29 -2.87 -11.58 -3.96
CA ALA A 29 -4.09 -12.38 -3.90
C ALA A 29 -3.80 -13.87 -4.23
N ARG A 30 -3.03 -14.13 -5.25
CA ARG A 30 -2.62 -15.48 -5.64
C ARG A 30 -1.73 -16.14 -4.57
N TYR A 31 -0.76 -15.42 -4.03
CA TYR A 31 0.13 -15.92 -2.99
C TYR A 31 -0.63 -16.30 -1.71
N LEU A 32 -1.58 -15.48 -1.29
CA LEU A 32 -2.39 -15.75 -0.11
C LEU A 32 -3.31 -16.96 -0.29
N SER A 33 -3.85 -17.19 -1.49
CA SER A 33 -4.78 -18.28 -1.79
C SER A 33 -4.09 -19.59 -2.13
N ALA A 34 -2.87 -19.57 -2.63
CA ALA A 34 -2.13 -20.77 -3.00
C ALA A 34 -1.87 -21.65 -1.79
N THR A 35 -1.87 -22.97 -2.00
CA THR A 35 -1.60 -23.93 -0.94
C THR A 35 -0.16 -23.83 -0.40
N ILE A 36 0.04 -24.26 0.84
CA ILE A 36 1.38 -24.27 1.45
C ILE A 36 2.36 -25.11 0.63
N SER A 37 1.90 -26.19 0.04
CA SER A 37 2.70 -27.06 -0.85
C SER A 37 3.14 -26.34 -2.14
N GLU A 38 2.41 -25.34 -2.58
CA GLU A 38 2.72 -24.51 -3.75
C GLU A 38 3.49 -23.24 -3.38
N GLY A 39 3.88 -23.09 -2.13
CA GLY A 39 4.61 -21.92 -1.63
C GLY A 39 3.72 -20.75 -1.23
N GLY A 40 2.40 -20.95 -1.14
CA GLY A 40 1.45 -19.94 -0.67
C GLY A 40 1.15 -20.06 0.82
N LEU A 41 0.17 -19.30 1.31
CA LEU A 41 -0.25 -19.28 2.70
C LEU A 41 -1.54 -20.08 2.98
N GLY A 42 -2.29 -20.44 1.94
CA GLY A 42 -3.51 -21.23 2.05
C GLY A 42 -4.66 -20.52 2.77
N PHE A 43 -4.73 -19.18 2.69
CA PHE A 43 -5.79 -18.41 3.31
C PHE A 43 -7.12 -18.60 2.56
N THR A 44 -8.22 -18.57 3.29
CA THR A 44 -9.57 -18.65 2.72
C THR A 44 -9.92 -17.39 1.95
N GLY A 45 -10.89 -17.46 1.04
CA GLY A 45 -11.39 -16.30 0.29
C GLY A 45 -11.89 -15.19 1.22
N SER A 46 -12.49 -15.56 2.36
CA SER A 46 -12.95 -14.62 3.38
C SER A 46 -11.78 -13.87 4.03
N GLU A 47 -10.73 -14.58 4.40
CA GLU A 47 -9.52 -13.97 4.99
C GLU A 47 -8.81 -13.05 4.01
N ILE A 48 -8.70 -13.44 2.75
CA ILE A 48 -8.14 -12.62 1.67
C ILE A 48 -9.00 -11.37 1.45
N GLY A 49 -10.31 -11.51 1.43
CA GLY A 49 -11.25 -10.40 1.33
C GLY A 49 -11.09 -9.39 2.46
N MET A 50 -10.88 -9.86 3.68
CA MET A 50 -10.61 -8.99 4.84
C MET A 50 -9.27 -8.26 4.70
N ILE A 51 -8.22 -8.95 4.29
CA ILE A 51 -6.88 -8.35 4.11
C ILE A 51 -6.90 -7.30 3.01
N LEU A 52 -7.45 -7.61 1.84
CA LEU A 52 -7.41 -6.70 0.69
C LEU A 52 -8.54 -5.66 0.71
N GLY A 53 -9.73 -6.04 1.17
CA GLY A 53 -10.91 -5.17 1.20
C GLY A 53 -10.98 -4.29 2.44
N LEU A 54 -11.04 -4.88 3.63
CA LEU A 54 -11.18 -4.13 4.89
C LEU A 54 -9.95 -3.26 5.16
N ALA A 55 -8.76 -3.83 5.00
CA ALA A 55 -7.53 -3.07 5.20
C ALA A 55 -7.42 -1.89 4.22
N GLY A 56 -7.83 -2.09 2.96
CA GLY A 56 -7.91 -1.03 1.96
C GLY A 56 -8.89 0.07 2.33
N SER A 57 -10.07 -0.30 2.81
CA SER A 57 -11.11 0.66 3.22
C SER A 57 -10.69 1.50 4.42
N ILE A 58 -10.10 0.88 5.43
CA ILE A 58 -9.58 1.59 6.61
C ILE A 58 -8.46 2.56 6.21
N GLY A 59 -7.52 2.10 5.38
CA GLY A 59 -6.44 2.93 4.87
C GLY A 59 -6.94 4.12 4.05
N ALA A 60 -7.91 3.90 3.19
CA ALA A 60 -8.48 4.96 2.35
C ALA A 60 -9.23 6.05 3.14
N ILE A 61 -9.79 5.73 4.29
CA ILE A 61 -10.49 6.70 5.14
C ILE A 61 -9.49 7.44 6.04
N ALA A 62 -8.62 6.72 6.74
CA ALA A 62 -7.75 7.30 7.76
C ALA A 62 -6.56 8.08 7.17
N ALA A 63 -5.94 7.53 6.13
CA ALA A 63 -4.69 8.06 5.63
C ALA A 63 -4.79 9.47 5.02
N PRO A 64 -5.75 9.82 4.15
CA PRO A 64 -5.84 11.16 3.59
C PRO A 64 -6.08 12.22 4.65
N PHE A 65 -6.87 11.89 5.69
CA PHE A 65 -7.14 12.82 6.77
C PHE A 65 -5.89 13.13 7.60
N ILE A 66 -5.16 12.09 8.02
CA ILE A 66 -3.96 12.25 8.85
C ILE A 66 -2.79 12.83 8.02
N ALA A 67 -2.53 12.25 6.87
CA ALA A 67 -1.42 12.67 6.01
C ALA A 67 -1.64 14.09 5.45
N GLY A 68 -2.87 14.43 5.08
CA GLY A 68 -3.22 15.78 4.65
C GLY A 68 -2.95 16.82 5.73
N GLN A 69 -3.37 16.58 6.96
CA GLN A 69 -3.12 17.49 8.09
C GLN A 69 -1.62 17.69 8.37
N ILE A 70 -0.82 16.63 8.23
CA ILE A 70 0.63 16.70 8.45
C ILE A 70 1.32 17.45 7.31
N ALA A 71 0.97 17.13 6.06
CA ALA A 71 1.54 17.77 4.90
C ALA A 71 1.22 19.28 4.84
N ASP A 72 -0.02 19.66 5.15
CA ASP A 72 -0.47 21.05 5.08
C ASP A 72 0.15 21.94 6.18
N ARG A 73 0.52 21.36 7.32
CA ARG A 73 0.95 22.14 8.48
C ARG A 73 2.44 22.12 8.78
N TYR A 74 3.13 21.03 8.48
CA TYR A 74 4.48 20.81 9.02
C TYR A 74 5.55 20.51 7.98
N PHE A 75 5.21 19.91 6.84
CA PHE A 75 6.19 19.44 5.87
C PHE A 75 5.74 19.67 4.42
N SER A 76 6.70 19.76 3.51
CA SER A 76 6.38 19.75 2.08
C SER A 76 5.79 18.39 1.66
N THR A 77 4.81 18.42 0.79
CA THR A 77 4.09 17.24 0.31
C THR A 77 5.03 16.15 -0.21
N GLU A 78 6.10 16.54 -0.93
CA GLU A 78 7.07 15.59 -1.47
C GLU A 78 7.83 14.83 -0.37
N ARG A 79 8.18 15.50 0.72
CA ARG A 79 8.87 14.87 1.86
C ARG A 79 7.97 13.90 2.60
N VAL A 80 6.72 14.31 2.83
CA VAL A 80 5.72 13.42 3.46
C VAL A 80 5.49 12.19 2.60
N LEU A 81 5.30 12.37 1.30
CA LEU A 81 5.12 11.26 0.35
C LEU A 81 6.33 10.31 0.37
N ALA A 82 7.55 10.83 0.30
CA ALA A 82 8.76 10.02 0.33
C ALA A 82 8.89 9.20 1.61
N ILE A 83 8.62 9.80 2.76
CA ILE A 83 8.65 9.10 4.07
C ILE A 83 7.60 8.01 4.12
N LEU A 84 6.36 8.30 3.73
CA LEU A 84 5.25 7.36 3.81
C LEU A 84 5.41 6.18 2.85
N VAL A 85 5.87 6.42 1.62
CA VAL A 85 6.14 5.35 0.65
C VAL A 85 7.31 4.48 1.12
N THR A 86 8.37 5.08 1.67
CA THR A 86 9.51 4.32 2.21
C THR A 86 9.11 3.47 3.42
N ALA A 87 8.35 4.05 4.35
CA ALA A 87 7.80 3.32 5.49
C ALA A 87 6.85 2.19 5.04
N GLY A 88 6.00 2.45 4.06
CA GLY A 88 5.14 1.45 3.44
C GLY A 88 5.94 0.29 2.84
N GLY A 89 7.02 0.58 2.12
CA GLY A 89 7.93 -0.42 1.59
C GLY A 89 8.55 -1.29 2.67
N ALA A 90 8.98 -0.69 3.78
CA ALA A 90 9.52 -1.43 4.93
C ALA A 90 8.47 -2.33 5.59
N VAL A 91 7.25 -1.84 5.78
CA VAL A 91 6.13 -2.65 6.29
C VAL A 91 5.82 -3.81 5.35
N LYS A 92 5.80 -3.58 4.05
CA LYS A 92 5.57 -4.64 3.06
C LYS A 92 6.69 -5.68 3.06
N TRP A 93 7.93 -5.25 3.24
CA TRP A 93 9.06 -6.14 3.41
C TRP A 93 8.90 -7.06 4.61
N ILE A 94 8.52 -6.51 5.78
CA ILE A 94 8.25 -7.28 6.99
C ILE A 94 7.08 -8.25 6.77
N THR A 95 6.03 -7.81 6.08
CA THR A 95 4.86 -8.64 5.78
C THR A 95 5.22 -9.89 4.98
N ALA A 96 6.22 -9.81 4.09
CA ALA A 96 6.66 -10.94 3.27
C ALA A 96 7.18 -12.14 4.09
N TYR A 97 7.60 -11.91 5.31
CA TYR A 97 8.07 -12.97 6.22
C TYR A 97 6.99 -13.53 7.15
N GLN A 98 5.79 -12.98 7.11
CA GLN A 98 4.69 -13.42 7.95
C GLN A 98 3.92 -14.56 7.29
N THR A 99 3.47 -15.52 8.10
CA THR A 99 2.69 -16.68 7.68
C THR A 99 1.31 -16.74 8.34
N GLU A 100 1.07 -15.91 9.36
CA GLU A 100 -0.17 -15.88 10.12
C GLU A 100 -1.15 -14.83 9.56
N TYR A 101 -2.42 -15.20 9.52
CA TYR A 101 -3.50 -14.33 9.06
C TYR A 101 -3.58 -13.01 9.82
N GLY A 102 -3.51 -13.06 11.17
CA GLY A 102 -3.59 -11.87 12.01
C GLY A 102 -2.46 -10.87 11.73
N ALA A 103 -1.24 -11.36 11.58
CA ALA A 103 -0.09 -10.55 11.24
C ALA A 103 -0.26 -9.92 9.84
N TRP A 104 -0.71 -10.70 8.86
CA TRP A 104 -1.01 -10.20 7.51
C TRP A 104 -2.09 -9.11 7.52
N LEU A 105 -3.16 -9.29 8.28
CA LEU A 105 -4.24 -8.32 8.37
C LEU A 105 -3.75 -6.99 8.97
N ILE A 106 -3.08 -7.03 10.12
CA ILE A 106 -2.59 -5.83 10.81
C ILE A 106 -1.56 -5.09 9.96
N LEU A 107 -0.58 -5.79 9.41
CA LEU A 107 0.46 -5.18 8.57
C LEU A 107 -0.11 -4.64 7.25
N SER A 108 -1.14 -5.28 6.71
CA SER A 108 -1.83 -4.77 5.52
C SER A 108 -2.64 -3.51 5.80
N ILE A 109 -3.31 -3.42 6.95
CA ILE A 109 -3.97 -2.18 7.38
C ILE A 109 -2.94 -1.06 7.49
N LEU A 110 -1.82 -1.30 8.14
CA LEU A 110 -0.74 -0.33 8.30
C LEU A 110 -0.16 0.09 6.94
N TYR A 111 0.20 -0.88 6.09
CA TYR A 111 0.74 -0.63 4.76
C TYR A 111 -0.20 0.21 3.89
N LEU A 112 -1.46 -0.21 3.80
CA LEU A 112 -2.45 0.49 2.98
C LEU A 112 -2.78 1.88 3.53
N SER A 113 -2.70 2.07 4.85
CA SER A 113 -2.82 3.39 5.47
C SER A 113 -1.66 4.32 5.09
N LEU A 114 -0.45 3.79 4.93
CA LEU A 114 0.73 4.57 4.55
C LEU A 114 0.74 4.96 3.07
N ILE A 115 0.18 4.15 2.19
CA ILE A 115 0.21 4.39 0.74
C ILE A 115 -1.05 5.02 0.17
N HIS A 116 -2.15 5.09 0.92
CA HIS A 116 -3.42 5.72 0.51
C HIS A 116 -3.41 7.24 0.76
N ILE A 117 -2.52 7.92 0.13
CA ILE A 117 -2.43 9.37 0.27
C ILE A 117 -3.07 10.06 -0.91
#